data_e75dee7c9f38824dd092e0a3230c1f38
#
_entry.id   e75dee7c9f38824dd092e0a3230c1f38
#
_cell.length_a   1.000
_cell.length_b   1.000
_cell.length_c   1.000
_cell.angle_alpha   90.00
_cell.angle_beta   90.00
_cell.angle_gamma   90.00
#
_symmetry.space_group_name_H-M   'P 1'
#
loop_
_entity.id
_entity.type
_entity.pdbx_description
1 polymer ?
#
loop_
_entity_poly.entity_id
_entity_poly.type
_entity_poly.pdbx_seq_one_letter_code
_entity_poly.pdbx_strand_id
1 'polypeptide(L)'
;MKSSKNNNNEVLDLSFKYLVNYLVSQSIDVLVIGTNAGWKQNINIGKRNNQNFTNIPFYKFKNKLAYLCEEAGIEVVEQEESYTSKSSFLDNDPIPTHPKSVNISFSGERTCRGLYKSKNKTINADVNGSLNILKKYLISNAAWNGNIFSDLVEVCSTPRKVTVCFD
;
A
#
# COMPACT_ATOMS: atom_id res chain seq x y z
N MET A 1 -34.56 -2.53 -1.15
CA MET A 1 -33.20 -2.57 -0.55
C MET A 1 -32.14 -3.39 -1.32
N LYS A 2 -32.30 -3.69 -2.61
CA LYS A 2 -31.29 -4.41 -3.44
C LYS A 2 -30.34 -3.48 -4.24
N SER A 3 -30.64 -2.17 -4.35
CA SER A 3 -29.93 -1.23 -5.23
C SER A 3 -28.53 -0.82 -4.74
N SER A 4 -28.31 -0.71 -3.43
CA SER A 4 -27.01 -0.18 -2.94
C SER A 4 -25.84 -1.16 -2.96
N LYS A 5 -26.10 -2.49 -2.98
CA LYS A 5 -25.04 -3.51 -3.04
C LYS A 5 -24.47 -3.69 -4.46
N ASN A 6 -25.29 -3.47 -5.48
CA ASN A 6 -24.84 -3.59 -6.88
C ASN A 6 -23.89 -2.42 -7.24
N ASN A 7 -24.20 -1.20 -6.85
CA ASN A 7 -23.36 -0.03 -7.11
C ASN A 7 -21.93 -0.18 -6.53
N ASN A 8 -21.79 -0.74 -5.32
CA ASN A 8 -20.48 -0.89 -4.70
C ASN A 8 -19.56 -1.89 -5.44
N ASN A 9 -20.14 -2.97 -6.00
CA ASN A 9 -19.36 -3.94 -6.77
C ASN A 9 -18.93 -3.35 -8.12
N GLU A 10 -19.79 -2.62 -8.79
CA GLU A 10 -19.49 -1.95 -10.07
C GLU A 10 -18.38 -0.90 -9.90
N VAL A 11 -18.44 -0.07 -8.84
CA VAL A 11 -17.39 0.90 -8.51
C VAL A 11 -16.05 0.21 -8.32
N LEU A 12 -16.05 -0.91 -7.59
CA LEU A 12 -14.83 -1.69 -7.36
C LEU A 12 -14.28 -2.27 -8.65
N ASP A 13 -15.12 -2.82 -9.50
CA ASP A 13 -14.73 -3.42 -10.76
C ASP A 13 -14.10 -2.40 -11.70
N LEU A 14 -14.67 -1.20 -11.79
CA LEU A 14 -14.10 -0.09 -12.54
C LEU A 14 -12.76 0.39 -11.96
N SER A 15 -12.67 0.45 -10.62
CA SER A 15 -11.43 0.84 -9.95
C SER A 15 -10.30 -0.15 -10.21
N PHE A 16 -10.59 -1.46 -10.20
CA PHE A 16 -9.61 -2.48 -10.55
C PHE A 16 -9.16 -2.39 -12.01
N LYS A 17 -10.10 -2.27 -12.94
CA LYS A 17 -9.78 -2.11 -14.37
C LYS A 17 -8.91 -0.88 -14.59
N TYR A 18 -9.25 0.25 -13.96
CA TYR A 18 -8.44 1.46 -14.03
C TYR A 18 -7.02 1.21 -13.52
N LEU A 19 -6.88 0.59 -12.33
CA LEU A 19 -5.59 0.32 -11.73
C LEU A 19 -4.73 -0.59 -12.62
N VAL A 20 -5.28 -1.70 -13.11
CA VAL A 20 -4.55 -2.65 -13.95
C VAL A 20 -4.15 -1.99 -15.29
N ASN A 21 -5.06 -1.26 -15.93
CA ASN A 21 -4.74 -0.52 -17.16
C ASN A 21 -3.64 0.52 -16.92
N TYR A 22 -3.67 1.20 -15.78
CA TYR A 22 -2.61 2.14 -15.41
C TYR A 22 -1.26 1.43 -15.23
N LEU A 23 -1.22 0.29 -14.52
CA LEU A 23 0.01 -0.49 -14.34
C LEU A 23 0.58 -0.95 -15.69
N VAL A 24 -0.27 -1.47 -16.58
CA VAL A 24 0.12 -1.84 -17.95
C VAL A 24 0.68 -0.64 -18.72
N SER A 25 0.01 0.51 -18.66
CA SER A 25 0.46 1.73 -19.35
C SER A 25 1.80 2.25 -18.85
N GLN A 26 2.19 1.89 -17.62
CA GLN A 26 3.48 2.24 -17.03
C GLN A 26 4.53 1.13 -17.19
N SER A 27 4.22 0.05 -17.95
CA SER A 27 5.09 -1.12 -18.14
C SER A 27 5.56 -1.72 -16.81
N ILE A 28 4.63 -1.85 -15.85
CA ILE A 28 4.91 -2.45 -14.54
C ILE A 28 4.79 -3.97 -14.66
N ASP A 29 5.86 -4.69 -14.34
CA ASP A 29 5.92 -6.15 -14.37
C ASP A 29 5.56 -6.78 -13.01
N VAL A 30 5.77 -6.06 -11.90
CA VAL A 30 5.55 -6.58 -10.54
C VAL A 30 4.79 -5.59 -9.69
N LEU A 31 3.68 -6.05 -9.10
CA LEU A 31 2.91 -5.31 -8.11
C LEU A 31 3.16 -5.89 -6.71
N VAL A 32 3.75 -5.11 -5.81
CA VAL A 32 4.00 -5.53 -4.43
C VAL A 32 2.86 -5.06 -3.51
N ILE A 33 2.22 -5.99 -2.82
CA ILE A 33 1.11 -5.71 -1.89
C ILE A 33 1.56 -6.01 -0.46
N GLY A 34 1.45 -5.01 0.43
CA GLY A 34 1.67 -5.21 1.86
C GLY A 34 0.61 -6.13 2.47
N THR A 35 1.05 -7.10 3.27
CA THR A 35 0.17 -8.01 4.00
C THR A 35 0.60 -8.15 5.45
N ASN A 36 -0.39 -8.33 6.33
CA ASN A 36 -0.14 -8.52 7.75
C ASN A 36 -0.77 -9.85 8.22
N ALA A 37 -0.04 -10.65 8.98
CA ALA A 37 -0.52 -11.93 9.51
C ALA A 37 -1.80 -11.79 10.37
N GLY A 38 -2.04 -10.61 10.96
CA GLY A 38 -3.24 -10.27 11.73
C GLY A 38 -4.47 -9.85 10.94
N TRP A 39 -4.40 -9.71 9.62
CA TRP A 39 -5.52 -9.22 8.80
C TRP A 39 -6.73 -10.17 8.74
N LYS A 40 -6.55 -11.41 9.17
CA LYS A 40 -7.65 -12.39 9.24
C LYS A 40 -8.55 -12.21 10.46
N GLN A 41 -8.16 -11.40 11.46
CA GLN A 41 -8.89 -11.26 12.72
C GLN A 41 -8.85 -9.81 13.21
N ASN A 42 -10.03 -9.15 13.26
CA ASN A 42 -10.28 -7.90 14.00
C ASN A 42 -9.55 -6.63 13.51
N ILE A 43 -9.92 -6.14 12.32
CA ILE A 43 -9.59 -4.76 11.96
C ILE A 43 -10.50 -3.83 12.77
N ASN A 44 -9.97 -3.17 13.79
CA ASN A 44 -10.66 -2.12 14.53
C ASN A 44 -10.16 -0.73 14.08
N ILE A 45 -10.71 -0.23 12.98
CA ILE A 45 -10.40 1.11 12.43
C ILE A 45 -11.37 2.19 12.90
N GLY A 46 -12.10 1.92 13.99
CA GLY A 46 -13.10 2.83 14.56
C GLY A 46 -14.52 2.61 14.02
N LYS A 47 -15.52 2.90 14.86
CA LYS A 47 -16.94 2.56 14.64
C LYS A 47 -17.52 3.02 13.27
N ARG A 48 -17.14 4.18 12.77
CA ARG A 48 -17.61 4.73 11.49
C ARG A 48 -16.94 4.11 10.26
N ASN A 49 -15.65 3.78 10.38
CA ASN A 49 -14.90 3.18 9.27
C ASN A 49 -15.12 1.67 9.19
N ASN A 50 -15.34 0.98 10.31
CA ASN A 50 -15.67 -0.43 10.32
C ASN A 50 -16.94 -0.74 9.52
N GLN A 51 -17.97 0.11 9.56
CA GLN A 51 -19.20 -0.10 8.79
C GLN A 51 -19.01 0.00 7.27
N ASN A 52 -18.08 0.83 6.82
CA ASN A 52 -17.81 1.01 5.39
C ASN A 52 -16.79 0.00 4.83
N PHE A 53 -15.82 -0.44 5.65
CA PHE A 53 -14.79 -1.41 5.24
C PHE A 53 -15.17 -2.88 5.46
N THR A 54 -16.11 -3.20 6.37
CA THR A 54 -16.58 -4.57 6.58
C THR A 54 -17.36 -5.13 5.38
N ASN A 55 -17.74 -4.30 4.41
CA ASN A 55 -18.48 -4.73 3.22
C ASN A 55 -17.60 -5.27 2.09
N ILE A 56 -16.28 -5.06 2.16
CA ILE A 56 -15.33 -5.62 1.19
C ILE A 56 -14.34 -6.48 1.97
N PRO A 57 -14.48 -7.80 1.98
CA PRO A 57 -13.47 -8.66 2.56
C PRO A 57 -12.16 -8.41 1.80
N PHE A 58 -11.14 -7.90 2.49
CA PHE A 58 -9.82 -7.58 1.91
C PHE A 58 -9.25 -8.76 1.09
N TYR A 59 -9.54 -9.98 1.56
CA TYR A 59 -9.19 -11.20 0.84
C TYR A 59 -9.80 -11.26 -0.58
N LYS A 60 -11.10 -10.90 -0.72
CA LYS A 60 -11.76 -10.88 -2.03
C LYS A 60 -11.19 -9.77 -2.93
N PHE A 61 -10.89 -8.61 -2.34
CA PHE A 61 -10.25 -7.51 -3.04
C PHE A 61 -8.88 -7.95 -3.60
N LYS A 62 -8.03 -8.49 -2.74
CA LYS A 62 -6.70 -8.95 -3.11
C LYS A 62 -6.74 -10.03 -4.19
N ASN A 63 -7.57 -11.05 -4.03
CA ASN A 63 -7.67 -12.14 -5.00
C ASN A 63 -8.16 -11.66 -6.37
N LYS A 64 -9.14 -10.75 -6.39
CA LYS A 64 -9.62 -10.18 -7.65
C LYS A 64 -8.56 -9.34 -8.34
N LEU A 65 -7.83 -8.51 -7.58
CA LEU A 65 -6.73 -7.73 -8.12
C LEU A 65 -5.62 -8.63 -8.66
N ALA A 66 -5.22 -9.66 -7.89
CA ALA A 66 -4.20 -10.62 -8.32
C ALA A 66 -4.60 -11.32 -9.63
N TYR A 67 -5.84 -11.80 -9.73
CA TYR A 67 -6.35 -12.41 -10.95
C TYR A 67 -6.27 -11.47 -12.16
N LEU A 68 -6.72 -10.22 -12.02
CA LEU A 68 -6.69 -9.26 -13.12
C LEU A 68 -5.27 -8.83 -13.50
N CYS A 69 -4.36 -8.76 -12.55
CA CYS A 69 -2.94 -8.50 -12.82
C CYS A 69 -2.30 -9.67 -13.57
N GLU A 70 -2.58 -10.90 -13.16
CA GLU A 70 -2.09 -12.12 -13.82
C GLU A 70 -2.56 -12.20 -15.27
N GLU A 71 -3.85 -11.91 -15.55
CA GLU A 71 -4.38 -11.81 -16.92
C GLU A 71 -3.67 -10.74 -17.76
N ALA A 72 -3.17 -9.68 -17.12
CA ALA A 72 -2.42 -8.60 -17.78
C ALA A 72 -0.91 -8.88 -17.84
N GLY A 73 -0.42 -10.03 -17.37
CA GLY A 73 1.00 -10.37 -17.34
C GLY A 73 1.79 -9.69 -16.23
N ILE A 74 1.12 -9.19 -15.18
CA ILE A 74 1.75 -8.53 -14.03
C ILE A 74 1.82 -9.51 -12.87
N GLU A 75 3.01 -9.77 -12.36
CA GLU A 75 3.21 -10.58 -11.16
C GLU A 75 2.72 -9.83 -9.91
N VAL A 76 1.97 -10.51 -9.02
CA VAL A 76 1.54 -9.94 -7.74
C VAL A 76 2.28 -10.62 -6.60
N VAL A 77 3.08 -9.86 -5.86
CA VAL A 77 3.87 -10.35 -4.73
C VAL A 77 3.34 -9.80 -3.41
N GLU A 78 3.14 -10.69 -2.44
CA GLU A 78 2.77 -10.33 -1.08
C GLU A 78 4.02 -10.10 -0.22
N GLN A 79 4.12 -8.92 0.37
CA GLN A 79 5.21 -8.56 1.27
C GLN A 79 4.68 -8.31 2.68
N GLU A 80 5.29 -8.94 3.67
CA GLU A 80 5.00 -8.68 5.08
C GLU A 80 5.33 -7.21 5.42
N GLU A 81 4.37 -6.49 6.06
CA GLU A 81 4.41 -5.03 6.23
C GLU A 81 4.70 -4.55 7.66
N SER A 82 5.15 -5.41 8.58
CA SER A 82 5.49 -4.97 9.94
C SER A 82 6.48 -3.82 9.92
N TYR A 83 6.22 -2.82 10.75
CA TYR A 83 7.02 -1.60 10.94
C TYR A 83 7.12 -0.64 9.73
N THR A 84 6.56 -0.95 8.58
CA THR A 84 6.66 -0.10 7.38
C THR A 84 6.02 1.27 7.57
N SER A 85 4.98 1.38 8.39
CA SER A 85 4.33 2.66 8.73
C SER A 85 5.09 3.48 9.79
N LYS A 86 6.05 2.84 10.51
CA LYS A 86 6.84 3.48 11.57
C LYS A 86 8.22 3.93 11.09
N SER A 87 8.84 3.16 10.20
CA SER A 87 10.16 3.46 9.64
C SER A 87 10.09 4.66 8.70
N SER A 88 11.08 5.54 8.77
CA SER A 88 11.24 6.63 7.82
C SER A 88 11.91 6.11 6.55
N PHE A 89 11.19 6.15 5.43
CA PHE A 89 11.77 5.83 4.14
C PHE A 89 12.83 6.87 3.74
N LEU A 90 12.53 8.15 3.96
CA LEU A 90 13.40 9.27 3.61
C LEU A 90 14.73 9.27 4.35
N ASP A 91 14.74 8.80 5.60
CA ASP A 91 15.94 8.70 6.43
C ASP A 91 16.61 7.33 6.33
N ASN A 92 16.12 6.47 5.45
CA ASN A 92 16.59 5.11 5.23
C ASN A 92 16.62 4.25 6.51
N ASP A 93 15.63 4.44 7.39
CA ASP A 93 15.52 3.67 8.62
C ASP A 93 15.51 2.15 8.34
N PRO A 94 16.04 1.33 9.27
CA PRO A 94 15.90 -0.11 9.20
C PRO A 94 14.43 -0.51 9.35
N ILE A 95 14.02 -1.56 8.63
CA ILE A 95 12.66 -2.11 8.70
C ILE A 95 12.74 -3.51 9.32
N PRO A 96 12.47 -3.66 10.63
CA PRO A 96 12.54 -4.97 11.28
C PRO A 96 11.46 -5.92 10.75
N THR A 97 11.74 -7.22 10.84
CA THR A 97 10.77 -8.28 10.57
C THR A 97 10.19 -8.78 11.89
N HIS A 98 8.85 -8.86 11.98
CA HIS A 98 8.18 -9.47 13.13
C HIS A 98 8.61 -10.95 13.31
N PRO A 99 8.83 -11.50 14.51
CA PRO A 99 8.48 -10.95 15.84
C PRO A 99 9.65 -10.37 16.65
N LYS A 100 10.73 -9.94 16.01
CA LYS A 100 11.86 -9.42 16.79
C LYS A 100 11.46 -8.12 17.48
N SER A 101 11.19 -8.20 18.80
CA SER A 101 11.06 -7.05 19.68
C SER A 101 12.44 -6.41 19.85
N VAL A 102 12.83 -5.61 18.90
CA VAL A 102 14.03 -4.79 19.01
C VAL A 102 13.57 -3.40 19.39
N ASN A 103 14.18 -2.82 20.42
CA ASN A 103 14.03 -1.40 20.73
C ASN A 103 14.68 -0.60 19.60
N ILE A 104 13.94 -0.36 18.52
CA ILE A 104 14.40 0.44 17.41
C ILE A 104 13.81 1.84 17.56
N SER A 105 14.70 2.82 17.59
CA SER A 105 14.33 4.23 17.43
C SER A 105 14.22 4.53 15.94
N PHE A 106 13.09 5.07 15.52
CA PHE A 106 12.88 5.54 14.16
C PHE A 106 13.20 7.02 14.04
N SER A 107 13.72 7.43 12.89
CA SER A 107 14.14 8.82 12.62
C SER A 107 12.99 9.78 12.42
N GLY A 108 11.81 9.26 12.10
CA GLY A 108 10.61 10.06 11.84
C GLY A 108 9.40 9.54 12.61
N GLU A 109 8.30 10.29 12.52
CA GLU A 109 7.05 9.97 13.20
C GLU A 109 5.82 10.36 12.38
N ARG A 110 4.70 9.70 12.64
CA ARG A 110 3.40 10.10 12.13
C ARG A 110 2.83 11.23 12.99
N THR A 111 2.79 12.45 12.46
CA THR A 111 2.40 13.65 13.22
C THR A 111 0.88 13.82 13.28
N CYS A 112 0.19 13.53 12.19
CA CYS A 112 -1.27 13.56 12.11
C CYS A 112 -1.77 12.61 11.02
N ARG A 113 -3.10 12.53 10.85
CA ARG A 113 -3.69 11.67 9.82
C ARG A 113 -3.18 12.06 8.44
N GLY A 114 -2.55 11.10 7.77
CA GLY A 114 -2.04 11.26 6.40
C GLY A 114 -0.67 11.90 6.28
N LEU A 115 -0.03 12.35 7.38
CA LEU A 115 1.29 12.99 7.33
C LEU A 115 2.33 12.24 8.18
N TYR A 116 3.49 12.04 7.60
CA TYR A 116 4.68 11.48 8.23
C TYR A 116 5.83 12.49 8.13
N LYS A 117 6.41 12.83 9.27
CA LYS A 117 7.53 13.78 9.37
C LYS A 117 8.83 12.99 9.55
N SER A 118 9.74 13.11 8.61
CA SER A 118 11.13 12.68 8.71
C SER A 118 11.98 13.81 9.35
N LYS A 119 13.28 13.61 9.48
CA LYS A 119 14.19 14.64 10.02
C LYS A 119 14.07 15.98 9.29
N ASN A 120 14.00 15.95 7.96
CA ASN A 120 14.12 17.16 7.13
C ASN A 120 12.92 17.41 6.21
N LYS A 121 12.03 16.44 6.02
CA LYS A 121 10.92 16.53 5.06
C LYS A 121 9.65 15.92 5.64
N THR A 122 8.52 16.36 5.10
CA THR A 122 7.22 15.76 5.38
C THR A 122 6.72 15.05 4.13
N ILE A 123 6.23 13.85 4.29
CA ILE A 123 5.68 13.00 3.22
C ILE A 123 4.28 12.51 3.61
N ASN A 124 3.46 12.16 2.64
CA ASN A 124 2.21 11.46 2.93
C ASN A 124 2.52 10.11 3.62
N ALA A 125 1.79 9.81 4.71
CA ALA A 125 2.06 8.63 5.54
C ALA A 125 1.80 7.31 4.80
N ASP A 126 0.84 7.27 3.89
CA ASP A 126 0.53 6.07 3.11
C ASP A 126 1.60 5.85 2.03
N VAL A 127 2.11 6.92 1.43
CA VAL A 127 3.27 6.88 0.52
C VAL A 127 4.52 6.39 1.25
N ASN A 128 4.81 6.89 2.46
CA ASN A 128 5.92 6.40 3.27
C ASN A 128 5.80 4.89 3.54
N GLY A 129 4.60 4.42 3.90
CA GLY A 129 4.32 3.00 4.12
C GLY A 129 4.54 2.16 2.86
N SER A 130 4.00 2.59 1.73
CA SER A 130 4.13 1.89 0.44
C SER A 130 5.58 1.79 -0.02
N LEU A 131 6.35 2.87 0.10
CA LEU A 131 7.78 2.88 -0.24
C LEU A 131 8.58 1.94 0.67
N ASN A 132 8.24 1.86 1.96
CA ASN A 132 8.88 0.92 2.88
C ASN A 132 8.51 -0.55 2.59
N ILE A 133 7.28 -0.84 2.15
CA ILE A 133 6.87 -2.18 1.68
C ILE A 133 7.73 -2.57 0.47
N LEU A 134 7.85 -1.69 -0.51
CA LEU A 134 8.68 -1.91 -1.69
C LEU A 134 10.17 -2.09 -1.31
N LYS A 135 10.71 -1.23 -0.42
CA LYS A 135 12.08 -1.36 0.11
C LYS A 135 12.31 -2.74 0.72
N LYS A 136 11.35 -3.23 1.52
CA LYS A 136 11.43 -4.53 2.18
C LYS A 136 11.48 -5.67 1.16
N TYR A 137 10.63 -5.62 0.14
CA TYR A 137 10.64 -6.56 -0.98
C TYR A 137 11.99 -6.57 -1.71
N LEU A 138 12.54 -5.39 -2.03
CA LEU A 138 13.81 -5.26 -2.73
C LEU A 138 15.00 -5.76 -1.90
N ILE A 139 14.98 -5.52 -0.59
CA ILE A 139 15.98 -6.08 0.33
C ILE A 139 15.93 -7.61 0.31
N SER A 140 14.73 -8.19 0.38
CA SER A 140 14.55 -9.65 0.38
C SER A 140 15.04 -10.31 -0.91
N ASN A 141 15.01 -9.59 -2.02
CA ASN A 141 15.44 -10.06 -3.33
C ASN A 141 16.87 -9.57 -3.72
N ALA A 142 17.64 -9.05 -2.77
CA ALA A 142 18.98 -8.50 -2.99
C ALA A 142 19.07 -7.40 -4.08
N ALA A 143 17.95 -6.74 -4.38
CA ALA A 143 17.83 -5.69 -5.38
C ALA A 143 17.89 -4.26 -4.80
N TRP A 144 17.98 -4.13 -3.47
CA TRP A 144 18.08 -2.84 -2.81
C TRP A 144 19.50 -2.30 -2.86
N ASN A 145 19.72 -1.15 -3.50
CA ASN A 145 21.02 -0.48 -3.60
C ASN A 145 21.09 0.88 -2.89
N GLY A 146 20.08 1.24 -2.12
CA GLY A 146 20.05 2.48 -1.34
C GLY A 146 19.77 3.77 -2.13
N ASN A 147 20.05 3.81 -3.42
CA ASN A 147 19.98 5.00 -4.26
C ASN A 147 18.82 5.00 -5.27
N ILE A 148 18.10 3.89 -5.40
CA ILE A 148 17.09 3.68 -6.45
C ILE A 148 15.94 4.72 -6.37
N PHE A 149 15.76 5.38 -5.23
CA PHE A 149 14.54 6.14 -4.97
C PHE A 149 14.73 7.61 -4.61
N SER A 150 15.94 8.18 -4.67
CA SER A 150 16.13 9.61 -4.41
C SER A 150 15.24 10.46 -5.32
N ASP A 151 15.16 10.09 -6.59
CA ASP A 151 14.41 10.82 -7.60
C ASP A 151 12.89 10.50 -7.56
N LEU A 152 12.52 9.28 -7.16
CA LEU A 152 11.12 8.87 -7.02
C LEU A 152 10.41 9.53 -5.84
N VAL A 153 11.11 9.84 -4.77
CA VAL A 153 10.51 10.49 -3.59
C VAL A 153 9.96 11.88 -3.94
N GLU A 154 10.61 12.60 -4.81
CA GLU A 154 10.16 13.94 -5.23
C GLU A 154 8.88 13.86 -6.08
N VAL A 155 8.76 12.83 -6.90
CA VAL A 155 7.59 12.60 -7.77
C VAL A 155 6.43 11.94 -7.01
N CYS A 156 6.70 11.07 -6.03
CA CYS A 156 5.71 10.26 -5.33
C CYS A 156 5.27 10.82 -3.98
N SER A 157 5.74 12.01 -3.57
CA SER A 157 5.45 12.58 -2.25
C SER A 157 3.96 12.83 -1.98
N THR A 158 3.14 12.95 -3.03
CA THR A 158 1.71 13.23 -2.92
C THR A 158 0.88 12.16 -3.64
N PRO A 159 -0.14 11.56 -2.99
CA PRO A 159 -1.01 10.60 -3.63
C PRO A 159 -1.80 11.25 -4.78
N ARG A 160 -1.90 10.56 -5.90
CA ARG A 160 -2.73 11.00 -7.02
C ARG A 160 -4.20 10.68 -6.74
N LYS A 161 -5.06 11.70 -6.79
CA LYS A 161 -6.51 11.50 -6.72
C LYS A 161 -7.04 11.17 -8.11
N VAL A 162 -7.79 10.09 -8.22
CA VAL A 162 -8.48 9.68 -9.44
C VAL A 162 -9.98 9.64 -9.16
N THR A 163 -10.77 10.22 -10.05
CA THR A 163 -12.24 10.13 -10.02
C THR A 163 -12.65 9.16 -11.13
N VAL A 164 -13.34 8.10 -10.76
CA VAL A 164 -13.93 7.15 -11.72
C VAL A 164 -15.37 7.56 -11.92
N CYS A 165 -15.72 7.94 -13.16
CA CYS A 165 -17.09 8.28 -13.54
C CYS A 165 -17.78 7.06 -14.15
N PHE A 166 -19.07 6.94 -13.94
CA PHE A 166 -19.95 5.98 -14.62
C PHE A 166 -20.54 6.70 -15.82
N ASP A 167 -20.42 6.11 -17.00
CA ASP A 167 -21.16 6.50 -18.21
C ASP A 167 -22.53 5.84 -18.20
#